data_a13e642f9f5941c3440aac6b2c849a8d
#
_entry.id   a13e642f9f5941c3440aac6b2c849a8d
#
_cell.length_a   1.000
_cell.length_b   1.000
_cell.length_c   1.000
_cell.angle_alpha   90.00
_cell.angle_beta   90.00
_cell.angle_gamma   90.00
#
_symmetry.space_group_name_H-M   'P 1'
#
loop_
_entity.id
_entity.type
_entity.pdbx_description
1 polymer ?
#
loop_
_entity_poly.entity_id
_entity_poly.type
_entity_poly.pdbx_seq_one_letter_code
_entity_poly.pdbx_strand_id
1 'polypeptide(L)'
;MRKTLFVKSLAIALPLTVFMILILQPTRARSEEAKSSTTEVRVDNFTFAPNELTVPVNGTVTWVNKDDVPHVIASNDGLFKSKALDTDDKYSYTFTKAGTYSYYCSVHPKMVGKIVVQ
;
A
#
# COMPACT_ATOMS: atom_id res chain seq x y z
N MET A 1 -30.81 -27.23 85.98
CA MET A 1 -30.96 -26.10 85.05
C MET A 1 -29.84 -26.09 84.05
N ARG A 2 -30.15 -26.57 82.88
CA ARG A 2 -29.14 -26.62 81.78
C ARG A 2 -29.31 -25.38 80.93
N LYS A 3 -28.30 -24.52 80.94
CA LYS A 3 -28.27 -23.36 80.07
C LYS A 3 -27.70 -23.85 78.73
N THR A 4 -28.53 -23.96 77.73
CA THR A 4 -28.10 -24.23 76.38
C THR A 4 -27.55 -22.93 75.79
N LEU A 5 -26.26 -22.93 75.55
CA LEU A 5 -25.63 -21.86 74.78
C LEU A 5 -25.93 -22.08 73.30
N PHE A 6 -26.73 -21.21 72.73
CA PHE A 6 -26.93 -21.14 71.30
C PHE A 6 -25.73 -20.39 70.70
N VAL A 7 -24.85 -21.14 70.07
CA VAL A 7 -23.83 -20.55 69.23
C VAL A 7 -24.50 -20.14 67.93
N LYS A 8 -24.76 -18.87 67.73
CA LYS A 8 -25.16 -18.35 66.42
C LYS A 8 -23.95 -18.37 65.51
N SER A 9 -23.92 -19.34 64.62
CA SER A 9 -22.98 -19.32 63.52
C SER A 9 -23.28 -18.12 62.64
N LEU A 10 -22.43 -17.13 62.70
CA LEU A 10 -22.47 -15.97 61.80
C LEU A 10 -21.81 -16.41 60.49
N ALA A 11 -22.61 -16.78 59.53
CA ALA A 11 -22.13 -17.01 58.17
C ALA A 11 -21.81 -15.63 57.55
N ILE A 12 -20.53 -15.29 57.50
CA ILE A 12 -20.05 -14.14 56.79
C ILE A 12 -20.10 -14.52 55.30
N ALA A 13 -21.16 -14.08 54.61
CA ALA A 13 -21.18 -14.12 53.17
C ALA A 13 -20.24 -13.04 52.65
N LEU A 14 -19.07 -13.45 52.16
CA LEU A 14 -18.21 -12.58 51.38
C LEU A 14 -18.95 -12.27 50.06
N PRO A 15 -19.19 -10.99 49.71
CA PRO A 15 -19.60 -10.67 48.36
C PRO A 15 -18.44 -11.00 47.42
N LEU A 16 -18.66 -11.92 46.52
CA LEU A 16 -17.81 -12.05 45.33
C LEU A 16 -17.98 -10.73 44.57
N THR A 17 -17.14 -9.75 44.88
CA THR A 17 -16.92 -8.65 43.95
C THR A 17 -16.24 -9.25 42.71
N VAL A 18 -17.07 -9.54 41.72
CA VAL A 18 -16.60 -9.78 40.38
C VAL A 18 -15.91 -8.50 39.96
N PHE A 19 -14.59 -8.46 40.15
CA PHE A 19 -13.77 -7.42 39.58
C PHE A 19 -13.78 -7.69 38.08
N MET A 20 -14.77 -7.06 37.41
CA MET A 20 -14.81 -7.00 35.97
C MET A 20 -13.61 -6.13 35.56
N ILE A 21 -12.47 -6.79 35.35
CA ILE A 21 -11.33 -6.16 34.73
C ILE A 21 -11.76 -5.87 33.31
N LEU A 22 -12.23 -4.64 33.12
CA LEU A 22 -12.40 -4.05 31.79
C LEU A 22 -10.98 -3.97 31.21
N ILE A 23 -10.56 -5.01 30.53
CA ILE A 23 -9.32 -4.98 29.75
C ILE A 23 -9.60 -3.99 28.64
N LEU A 24 -9.22 -2.73 28.89
CA LEU A 24 -9.12 -1.74 27.87
C LEU A 24 -8.04 -2.24 26.90
N GLN A 25 -8.46 -3.00 25.90
CA GLN A 25 -7.57 -3.36 24.83
C GLN A 25 -7.19 -2.03 24.15
N PRO A 26 -5.90 -1.70 24.08
CA PRO A 26 -5.51 -0.61 23.22
C PRO A 26 -5.96 -1.02 21.81
N THR A 27 -6.98 -0.39 21.32
CA THR A 27 -7.24 -0.39 19.89
C THR A 27 -5.98 0.16 19.28
N ARG A 28 -5.12 -0.78 18.85
CA ARG A 28 -3.99 -0.45 18.03
C ARG A 28 -4.60 0.19 16.80
N ALA A 29 -4.70 1.50 16.82
CA ALA A 29 -4.93 2.27 15.63
C ALA A 29 -3.80 1.82 14.70
N ARG A 30 -4.11 0.88 13.81
CA ARG A 30 -3.28 0.53 12.69
C ARG A 30 -3.23 1.81 11.89
N SER A 31 -2.20 2.57 12.16
CA SER A 31 -1.77 3.61 11.27
C SER A 31 -1.57 2.89 9.95
N GLU A 32 -2.58 2.93 9.08
CA GLU A 32 -2.35 2.71 7.68
C GLU A 32 -1.42 3.86 7.29
N GLU A 33 -0.13 3.64 7.49
CA GLU A 33 0.84 4.36 6.71
C GLU A 33 0.34 4.22 5.29
N ALA A 34 -0.07 5.34 4.71
CA ALA A 34 -0.30 5.42 3.28
C ALA A 34 1.04 4.99 2.67
N LYS A 35 1.15 3.69 2.41
CA LYS A 35 2.30 3.09 1.76
C LYS A 35 2.35 3.77 0.42
N SER A 36 3.24 4.76 0.31
CA SER A 36 3.67 5.28 -0.97
C SER A 36 4.23 4.10 -1.72
N SER A 37 3.36 3.37 -2.42
CA SER A 37 3.74 2.21 -3.18
C SER A 37 4.40 2.71 -4.45
N THR A 38 5.71 2.93 -4.38
CA THR A 38 6.52 3.11 -5.58
C THR A 38 6.55 1.77 -6.28
N THR A 39 5.97 1.71 -7.48
CA THR A 39 5.93 0.50 -8.28
C THR A 39 6.80 0.68 -9.51
N GLU A 40 7.61 -0.32 -9.78
CA GLU A 40 8.60 -0.29 -10.85
C GLU A 40 8.11 -1.01 -12.10
N VAL A 41 8.34 -0.38 -13.26
CA VAL A 41 8.23 -0.99 -14.58
C VAL A 41 9.64 -1.10 -15.17
N ARG A 42 10.04 -2.32 -15.50
CA ARG A 42 11.30 -2.55 -16.22
C ARG A 42 11.10 -2.34 -17.71
N VAL A 43 12.02 -1.65 -18.31
CA VAL A 43 12.15 -1.59 -19.77
C VAL A 43 13.29 -2.52 -20.14
N ASP A 44 12.95 -3.63 -20.75
CA ASP A 44 13.92 -4.69 -21.07
C ASP A 44 13.49 -5.44 -22.32
N ASN A 45 14.43 -5.75 -23.19
CA ASN A 45 14.17 -6.42 -24.45
C ASN A 45 13.04 -5.75 -25.26
N PHE A 46 13.06 -4.43 -25.37
CA PHE A 46 12.06 -3.61 -26.08
C PHE A 46 10.62 -3.82 -25.61
N THR A 47 10.42 -4.15 -24.34
CA THR A 47 9.11 -4.32 -23.71
C THR A 47 9.05 -3.60 -22.37
N PHE A 48 7.83 -3.27 -21.95
CA PHE A 48 7.53 -2.83 -20.58
C PHE A 48 7.06 -4.03 -19.76
N ALA A 49 7.69 -4.28 -18.64
CA ALA A 49 7.37 -5.39 -17.77
C ALA A 49 7.13 -4.92 -16.32
N PRO A 50 5.90 -5.01 -15.80
CA PRO A 50 4.67 -5.42 -16.48
C PRO A 50 4.20 -4.37 -17.51
N ASN A 51 3.52 -4.79 -18.56
CA ASN A 51 2.98 -3.87 -19.57
C ASN A 51 1.65 -3.23 -19.16
N GLU A 52 0.98 -3.79 -18.18
CA GLU A 52 -0.19 -3.23 -17.51
C GLU A 52 0.00 -3.30 -16.00
N LEU A 53 -0.14 -2.17 -15.33
CA LEU A 53 0.10 -2.03 -13.91
C LEU A 53 -1.04 -1.21 -13.28
N THR A 54 -1.57 -1.70 -12.17
CA THR A 54 -2.57 -1.01 -11.37
C THR A 54 -1.91 -0.40 -10.13
N VAL A 55 -2.14 0.89 -9.93
CA VAL A 55 -1.63 1.64 -8.78
C VAL A 55 -2.75 2.45 -8.13
N PRO A 56 -2.65 2.78 -6.83
CA PRO A 56 -3.61 3.66 -6.18
C PRO A 56 -3.42 5.11 -6.63
N VAL A 57 -4.46 5.93 -6.45
CA VAL A 57 -4.35 7.40 -6.56
C VAL A 57 -3.23 7.89 -5.65
N ASN A 58 -2.42 8.83 -6.15
CA ASN A 58 -1.17 9.31 -5.56
C ASN A 58 -0.03 8.28 -5.55
N GLY A 59 -0.19 7.16 -6.23
CA GLY A 59 0.89 6.20 -6.45
C GLY A 59 1.94 6.74 -7.41
N THR A 60 3.21 6.40 -7.16
CA THR A 60 4.34 6.74 -8.02
C THR A 60 4.78 5.51 -8.80
N VAL A 61 4.89 5.65 -10.12
CA VAL A 61 5.46 4.62 -10.98
C VAL A 61 6.86 5.05 -11.40
N THR A 62 7.80 4.13 -11.32
CA THR A 62 9.19 4.34 -11.75
C THR A 62 9.50 3.39 -12.88
N TRP A 63 9.90 3.92 -14.03
CA TRP A 63 10.43 3.13 -15.15
C TRP A 63 11.94 3.08 -15.07
N VAL A 64 12.50 1.90 -15.25
CA VAL A 64 13.95 1.67 -15.24
C VAL A 64 14.34 1.05 -16.57
N ASN A 65 15.23 1.69 -17.31
CA ASN A 65 15.76 1.11 -18.54
C ASN A 65 16.84 0.06 -18.23
N LYS A 66 16.59 -1.19 -18.61
CA LYS A 66 17.53 -2.31 -18.48
C LYS A 66 18.05 -2.80 -19.82
N ASP A 67 17.65 -2.13 -20.91
CA ASP A 67 18.24 -2.37 -22.23
C ASP A 67 19.57 -1.64 -22.39
N ASP A 68 20.33 -2.06 -23.37
CA ASP A 68 21.59 -1.43 -23.79
C ASP A 68 21.40 -0.30 -24.82
N VAL A 69 20.14 0.07 -25.07
CA VAL A 69 19.75 1.18 -25.96
C VAL A 69 18.85 2.15 -25.24
N PRO A 70 18.85 3.45 -25.61
CA PRO A 70 17.99 4.45 -24.98
C PRO A 70 16.52 4.21 -25.26
N HIS A 71 15.66 4.53 -24.28
CA HIS A 71 14.21 4.57 -24.40
C HIS A 71 13.64 5.88 -23.87
N VAL A 72 12.47 6.28 -24.35
CA VAL A 72 11.73 7.46 -23.89
C VAL A 72 10.32 7.04 -23.52
N ILE A 73 9.92 7.35 -22.30
CA ILE A 73 8.57 7.09 -21.82
C ILE A 73 7.69 8.30 -22.13
N ALA A 74 6.61 8.09 -22.88
CA ALA A 74 5.69 9.16 -23.25
C ALA A 74 4.23 8.71 -23.11
N SER A 75 3.41 9.49 -22.41
CA SER A 75 1.97 9.23 -22.36
C SER A 75 1.30 9.63 -23.67
N ASN A 76 0.26 8.88 -24.07
CA ASN A 76 -0.49 9.15 -25.29
C ASN A 76 -1.23 10.49 -25.24
N ASP A 77 -1.63 10.93 -24.06
CA ASP A 77 -2.35 12.19 -23.83
C ASP A 77 -1.43 13.39 -23.53
N GLY A 78 -0.11 13.19 -23.55
CA GLY A 78 0.86 14.25 -23.28
C GLY A 78 1.03 14.63 -21.81
N LEU A 79 0.47 13.85 -20.89
CA LEU A 79 0.51 14.13 -19.45
C LEU A 79 1.94 14.03 -18.88
N PHE A 80 2.73 13.08 -19.36
CA PHE A 80 4.11 12.90 -18.94
C PHE A 80 5.01 12.46 -20.11
N LYS A 81 6.27 12.81 -20.01
CA LYS A 81 7.30 12.41 -20.96
C LYS A 81 8.67 12.43 -20.26
N SER A 82 9.42 11.37 -20.39
CA SER A 82 10.81 11.34 -19.93
C SER A 82 11.77 11.99 -20.92
N LYS A 83 12.98 12.29 -20.46
CA LYS A 83 14.13 12.41 -21.35
C LYS A 83 14.50 11.02 -21.89
N ALA A 84 15.49 10.95 -22.79
CA ALA A 84 16.08 9.67 -23.18
C ALA A 84 16.71 9.01 -21.94
N LEU A 85 16.31 7.77 -21.67
CA LEU A 85 16.84 6.97 -20.56
C LEU A 85 17.90 6.03 -21.13
N ASP A 86 19.13 6.22 -20.72
CA ASP A 86 20.22 5.26 -20.97
C ASP A 86 20.09 4.05 -20.05
N THR A 87 20.94 3.06 -20.20
CA THR A 87 20.93 1.86 -19.35
C THR A 87 21.03 2.26 -17.88
N ASP A 88 20.15 1.69 -17.05
CA ASP A 88 19.97 1.95 -15.61
C ASP A 88 19.39 3.33 -15.24
N ASP A 89 19.13 4.19 -16.22
CA ASP A 89 18.41 5.44 -15.96
C ASP A 89 16.96 5.18 -15.56
N LYS A 90 16.41 6.08 -14.75
CA LYS A 90 15.06 6.00 -14.20
C LYS A 90 14.24 7.25 -14.53
N TYR A 91 12.93 7.04 -14.66
CA TYR A 91 11.94 8.10 -14.73
C TYR A 91 10.78 7.76 -13.82
N SER A 92 10.30 8.73 -13.04
CA SER A 92 9.17 8.53 -12.13
C SER A 92 8.08 9.55 -12.40
N TYR A 93 6.83 9.10 -12.25
CA TYR A 93 5.65 9.95 -12.32
C TYR A 93 4.63 9.56 -11.26
N THR A 94 4.03 10.55 -10.60
CA THR A 94 2.99 10.36 -9.58
C THR A 94 1.63 10.65 -10.18
N PHE A 95 0.73 9.67 -10.13
CA PHE A 95 -0.63 9.75 -10.67
C PHE A 95 -1.59 10.26 -9.61
N THR A 96 -2.15 11.45 -9.79
CA THR A 96 -3.03 12.11 -8.82
C THR A 96 -4.52 11.90 -9.07
N LYS A 97 -4.88 11.36 -10.24
CA LYS A 97 -6.28 11.13 -10.63
C LYS A 97 -6.49 9.69 -11.07
N ALA A 98 -7.60 9.10 -10.65
CA ALA A 98 -8.04 7.80 -11.16
C ALA A 98 -8.27 7.85 -12.67
N GLY A 99 -7.95 6.77 -13.36
CA GLY A 99 -8.10 6.64 -14.80
C GLY A 99 -7.15 5.60 -15.39
N THR A 100 -7.22 5.45 -16.69
CA THR A 100 -6.35 4.57 -17.47
C THR A 100 -5.43 5.42 -18.34
N TYR A 101 -4.13 5.21 -18.18
CA TYR A 101 -3.11 6.00 -18.85
C TYR A 101 -2.28 5.10 -19.76
N SER A 102 -2.50 5.22 -21.06
CA SER A 102 -1.69 4.52 -22.06
C SER A 102 -0.41 5.31 -22.33
N TYR A 103 0.68 4.59 -22.51
CA TYR A 103 1.98 5.17 -22.80
C TYR A 103 2.75 4.30 -23.80
N TYR A 104 3.81 4.84 -24.34
CA TYR A 104 4.64 4.20 -25.37
C TYR A 104 6.09 4.70 -25.27
N CYS A 105 6.97 4.04 -25.97
CA CYS A 105 8.32 4.56 -26.19
C CYS A 105 8.35 5.40 -27.47
N SER A 106 8.73 6.68 -27.37
CA SER A 106 8.70 7.58 -28.52
C SER A 106 9.76 7.25 -29.58
N VAL A 107 10.81 6.51 -29.24
CA VAL A 107 11.84 6.04 -30.18
C VAL A 107 11.56 4.62 -30.73
N HIS A 108 10.65 3.91 -30.09
CA HIS A 108 10.19 2.57 -30.49
C HIS A 108 8.66 2.50 -30.33
N PRO A 109 7.86 3.12 -31.23
CA PRO A 109 6.42 3.36 -30.98
C PRO A 109 5.55 2.12 -30.83
N LYS A 110 6.04 0.93 -31.20
CA LYS A 110 5.35 -0.35 -30.97
C LYS A 110 5.46 -0.86 -29.53
N MET A 111 6.39 -0.32 -28.74
CA MET A 111 6.47 -0.58 -27.32
C MET A 111 5.37 0.23 -26.63
N VAL A 112 4.39 -0.47 -26.07
CA VAL A 112 3.22 0.15 -25.44
C VAL A 112 2.99 -0.44 -24.05
N GLY A 113 2.45 0.37 -23.17
CA GLY A 113 2.07 -0.02 -21.81
C GLY A 113 0.87 0.77 -21.33
N LYS A 114 0.39 0.41 -20.15
CA LYS A 114 -0.80 0.99 -19.54
C LYS A 114 -0.65 1.05 -18.03
N ILE A 115 -0.99 2.18 -17.44
CA ILE A 115 -1.15 2.33 -15.99
C ILE A 115 -2.63 2.53 -15.69
N VAL A 116 -3.18 1.71 -14.80
CA VAL A 116 -4.53 1.85 -14.28
C VAL A 116 -4.43 2.43 -12.86
N VAL A 117 -5.07 3.57 -12.64
CA VAL A 117 -5.06 4.28 -11.35
C VAL A 117 -6.46 4.20 -10.74
N GLN A 118 -6.59 3.60 -9.58
CA GLN A 118 -7.88 3.40 -8.92
C GLN A 118 -7.81 3.44 -7.38
#